data_120242bcdf1d1bc4f682fda7583b900c
#
_entry.id   120242bcdf1d1bc4f682fda7583b900c
#
_cell.length_a   1.000
_cell.length_b   1.000
_cell.length_c   1.000
_cell.angle_alpha   90.00
_cell.angle_beta   90.00
_cell.angle_gamma   90.00
#
_symmetry.space_group_name_H-M   'P 1'
#
loop_
_entity.id
_entity.type
_entity.pdbx_description
1 polymer ?
#
loop_
_entity_poly.entity_id
_entity_poly.type
_entity_poly.pdbx_seq_one_letter_code
_entity_poly.pdbx_strand_id
1 'polypeptide(L)'
;MRLRFYQDPETGLPHVRRHGVSEREAEDVLSAPGEDRPGHEGARVALGQTRDGRYLRVIYVADPEPDSVFVITAYELRGKQLLAYRRRRRRRTNRR
;
A
#
# COMPACT_ATOMS: atom_id res chain seq x y z
N MET A 1 13.53 -0.43 -6.12
CA MET A 1 12.75 -1.40 -5.34
C MET A 1 12.06 -2.37 -6.28
N ARG A 2 12.20 -3.64 -6.01
CA ARG A 2 11.53 -4.67 -6.82
C ARG A 2 10.26 -5.09 -6.13
N LEU A 3 9.17 -5.16 -6.88
CA LEU A 3 7.88 -5.59 -6.37
C LEU A 3 7.49 -6.92 -7.03
N ARG A 4 7.12 -7.87 -6.19
CA ARG A 4 6.45 -9.09 -6.63
C ARG A 4 5.03 -9.02 -6.11
N PHE A 5 4.10 -9.63 -6.82
CA PHE A 5 2.68 -9.53 -6.48
C PHE A 5 2.07 -10.92 -6.32
N TYR A 6 1.28 -11.08 -5.26
CA TYR A 6 0.46 -12.27 -5.13
C TYR A 6 -0.53 -12.32 -6.28
N GLN A 7 -0.53 -13.44 -7.00
CA GLN A 7 -1.39 -13.61 -8.15
C GLN A 7 -2.64 -14.37 -7.77
N ASP A 8 -3.78 -13.84 -8.20
CA ASP A 8 -5.06 -14.47 -7.97
C ASP A 8 -5.14 -15.76 -8.78
N PRO A 9 -5.34 -16.91 -8.13
CA PRO A 9 -5.39 -18.18 -8.87
C PRO A 9 -6.56 -18.29 -9.85
N GLU A 10 -7.61 -17.51 -9.65
CA GLU A 10 -8.76 -17.55 -10.55
C GLU A 10 -8.49 -16.77 -11.84
N THR A 11 -7.74 -15.69 -11.79
CA THR A 11 -7.54 -14.84 -12.96
C THR A 11 -6.13 -14.90 -13.52
N GLY A 12 -5.16 -15.37 -12.72
CA GLY A 12 -3.75 -15.32 -13.11
C GLY A 12 -3.16 -13.93 -13.10
N LEU A 13 -3.90 -12.94 -12.61
CA LEU A 13 -3.44 -11.55 -12.53
C LEU A 13 -3.12 -11.19 -11.08
N PRO A 14 -2.30 -10.14 -10.86
CA PRO A 14 -2.07 -9.68 -9.49
C PRO A 14 -3.36 -9.40 -8.75
N HIS A 15 -3.43 -9.90 -7.53
CA HIS A 15 -4.66 -9.81 -6.72
C HIS A 15 -5.09 -8.36 -6.48
N VAL A 16 -4.14 -7.41 -6.45
CA VAL A 16 -4.46 -6.00 -6.26
C VAL A 16 -5.46 -5.51 -7.31
N ARG A 17 -5.47 -6.11 -8.49
CA ARG A 17 -6.38 -5.71 -9.56
C ARG A 17 -7.84 -6.04 -9.26
N ARG A 18 -8.09 -7.00 -8.38
CA ARG A 18 -9.47 -7.27 -7.93
C ARG A 18 -10.09 -6.06 -7.24
N HIS A 19 -9.26 -5.26 -6.63
CA HIS A 19 -9.72 -4.08 -5.91
C HIS A 19 -9.53 -2.80 -6.73
N GLY A 20 -9.32 -2.96 -8.04
CA GLY A 20 -9.16 -1.81 -8.91
C GLY A 20 -7.86 -1.05 -8.73
N VAL A 21 -6.83 -1.72 -8.24
CA VAL A 21 -5.51 -1.10 -8.03
C VAL A 21 -4.54 -1.70 -9.04
N SER A 22 -3.76 -0.85 -9.70
CA SER A 22 -2.73 -1.31 -10.61
C SER A 22 -1.41 -1.54 -9.85
N GLU A 23 -0.51 -2.31 -10.48
CA GLU A 23 0.81 -2.53 -9.90
C GLU A 23 1.57 -1.22 -9.73
N ARG A 24 1.43 -0.31 -10.69
CA ARG A 24 2.07 1.00 -10.62
C ARG A 24 1.57 1.82 -9.44
N GLU A 25 0.27 1.76 -9.18
CA GLU A 25 -0.31 2.49 -8.06
C GLU A 25 0.22 1.96 -6.72
N ALA A 26 0.33 0.65 -6.60
CA ALA A 26 0.91 0.05 -5.40
C ALA A 26 2.38 0.48 -5.24
N GLU A 27 3.11 0.51 -6.34
CA GLU A 27 4.51 0.97 -6.32
C GLU A 27 4.62 2.42 -5.90
N ASP A 28 3.74 3.29 -6.39
CA ASP A 28 3.73 4.70 -5.98
C ASP A 28 3.68 4.83 -4.47
N VAL A 29 2.78 4.07 -3.83
CA VAL A 29 2.63 4.13 -2.38
C VAL A 29 3.84 3.56 -1.67
N LEU A 30 4.36 2.43 -2.13
CA LEU A 30 5.49 1.78 -1.46
C LEU A 30 6.79 2.55 -1.63
N SER A 31 6.91 3.34 -2.69
CA SER A 31 8.10 4.16 -2.92
C SER A 31 8.16 5.35 -1.97
N ALA A 32 7.01 5.86 -1.53
CA ALA A 32 6.96 7.03 -0.65
C ALA A 32 5.72 6.94 0.24
N PRO A 33 5.69 5.99 1.17
CA PRO A 33 4.51 5.82 2.01
C PRO A 33 4.35 6.97 2.99
N GLY A 34 3.10 7.35 3.24
CA GLY A 34 2.80 8.29 4.29
C GLY A 34 2.86 7.64 5.66
N GLU A 35 2.46 6.37 5.74
CA GLU A 35 2.59 5.56 6.95
C GLU A 35 2.99 4.15 6.51
N ASP A 36 3.78 3.50 7.34
CA ASP A 36 4.19 2.12 7.12
C ASP A 36 4.36 1.49 8.49
N ARG A 37 3.52 0.52 8.82
CA ARG A 37 3.47 -0.03 10.17
C ARG A 37 3.25 -1.54 10.12
N PRO A 38 3.53 -2.23 11.22
CA PRO A 38 3.27 -3.67 11.29
C PRO A 38 1.78 -3.98 11.14
N GLY A 39 1.51 -5.08 10.45
CA GLY A 39 0.17 -5.62 10.30
C GLY A 39 0.11 -7.00 10.95
N HIS A 40 -0.78 -7.85 10.42
CA HIS A 40 -0.97 -9.20 10.94
C HIS A 40 0.09 -10.15 10.41
N GLU A 41 0.52 -11.08 11.26
CA GLU A 41 1.33 -12.25 10.86
C GLU A 41 2.60 -11.89 10.10
N GLY A 42 3.28 -10.86 10.57
CA GLY A 42 4.54 -10.46 9.94
C GLY A 42 4.40 -9.61 8.70
N ALA A 43 3.18 -9.31 8.28
CA ALA A 43 2.97 -8.41 7.16
C ALA A 43 3.13 -6.95 7.62
N ARG A 44 3.26 -6.08 6.65
CA ARG A 44 3.29 -4.64 6.89
C ARG A 44 2.15 -3.97 6.14
N VAL A 45 1.74 -2.83 6.63
CA VAL A 45 0.66 -2.05 6.04
C VAL A 45 1.20 -0.67 5.72
N ALA A 46 1.21 -0.32 4.43
CA ALA A 46 1.61 1.01 3.98
C ALA A 46 0.37 1.78 3.55
N LEU A 47 0.24 3.00 4.02
CA LEU A 47 -0.81 3.92 3.60
C LEU A 47 -0.17 5.08 2.88
N GLY A 48 -0.73 5.49 1.76
CA GLY A 48 -0.16 6.60 1.03
C GLY A 48 -1.02 7.02 -0.14
N GLN A 49 -0.49 7.96 -0.89
CA GLN A 49 -1.19 8.56 -2.01
C GLN A 49 -0.41 8.25 -3.29
N THR A 50 -1.13 7.85 -4.32
CA THR A 50 -0.51 7.64 -5.62
C THR A 50 -0.17 8.98 -6.26
N ARG A 51 0.64 8.95 -7.33
CA ARG A 51 0.96 10.17 -8.07
C ARG A 51 -0.27 10.86 -8.60
N ASP A 52 -1.32 10.09 -8.90
CA ASP A 52 -2.57 10.64 -9.42
C ASP A 52 -3.52 11.09 -8.30
N GLY A 53 -3.09 11.01 -7.04
CA GLY A 53 -3.86 11.54 -5.93
C GLY A 53 -4.78 10.55 -5.25
N ARG A 54 -4.71 9.29 -5.60
CA ARG A 54 -5.56 8.25 -5.03
C ARG A 54 -4.95 7.73 -3.72
N TYR A 55 -5.75 7.58 -2.69
CA TYR A 55 -5.27 7.09 -1.39
C TYR A 55 -5.45 5.58 -1.31
N LEU A 56 -4.37 4.86 -0.98
CA LEU A 56 -4.38 3.41 -0.95
C LEU A 56 -3.83 2.85 0.36
N ARG A 57 -4.27 1.64 0.66
CA ARG A 57 -3.70 0.80 1.68
C ARG A 57 -3.07 -0.40 0.99
N VAL A 58 -1.78 -0.61 1.20
CA VAL A 58 -1.03 -1.71 0.56
C VAL A 58 -0.50 -2.63 1.64
N ILE A 59 -0.81 -3.91 1.52
CA ILE A 59 -0.36 -4.94 2.48
C ILE A 59 0.73 -5.75 1.79
N TYR A 60 1.88 -5.86 2.43
CA TYR A 60 3.04 -6.49 1.83
C TYR A 60 3.92 -7.15 2.89
N VAL A 61 4.84 -7.99 2.44
CA VAL A 61 5.89 -8.55 3.28
C VAL A 61 7.24 -8.28 2.62
N ALA A 62 8.27 -8.09 3.43
CA ALA A 62 9.62 -7.95 2.89
C ALA A 62 10.08 -9.29 2.35
N ASP A 63 10.71 -9.28 1.18
CA ASP A 63 11.34 -10.47 0.64
C ASP A 63 12.66 -10.72 1.37
N PRO A 64 13.16 -11.97 1.38
CA PRO A 64 14.49 -12.23 1.89
C PRO A 64 15.57 -11.44 1.16
N GLU A 65 15.37 -11.17 -0.13
CA GLU A 65 16.32 -10.38 -0.92
C GLU A 65 16.19 -8.91 -0.56
N PRO A 66 17.32 -8.19 -0.44
CA PRO A 66 17.29 -6.75 -0.18
C PRO A 66 16.54 -6.00 -1.28
N ASP A 67 15.87 -4.94 -0.89
CA ASP A 67 15.19 -4.03 -1.80
C ASP A 67 14.10 -4.69 -2.64
N SER A 68 13.50 -5.75 -2.11
CA SER A 68 12.42 -6.48 -2.77
C SER A 68 11.29 -6.72 -1.78
N VAL A 69 10.05 -6.55 -2.24
CA VAL A 69 8.87 -6.80 -1.42
C VAL A 69 7.85 -7.62 -2.19
N PHE A 70 7.05 -8.36 -1.44
CA PHE A 70 5.96 -9.16 -2.00
C PHE A 70 4.64 -8.52 -1.58
N VAL A 71 3.90 -7.99 -2.56
CA VAL A 71 2.62 -7.32 -2.31
C VAL A 71 1.52 -8.37 -2.27
N ILE A 72 0.83 -8.44 -1.12
CA ILE A 72 -0.26 -9.39 -0.92
C ILE A 72 -1.53 -8.85 -1.51
N THR A 73 -1.89 -7.62 -1.15
CA THR A 73 -3.10 -6.98 -1.66
C THR A 73 -3.00 -5.47 -1.48
N ALA A 74 -3.91 -4.76 -2.15
CA ALA A 74 -4.01 -3.30 -2.00
C ALA A 74 -5.43 -2.90 -2.32
N TYR A 75 -5.91 -1.86 -1.65
CA TYR A 75 -7.24 -1.32 -1.94
C TYR A 75 -7.30 0.14 -1.54
N GLU A 76 -8.33 0.80 -2.04
CA GLU A 76 -8.51 2.23 -1.82
C GLU A 76 -8.97 2.50 -0.39
N LEU A 77 -8.35 3.51 0.23
CA LEU A 77 -8.80 4.01 1.51
C LEU A 77 -10.10 4.78 1.33
N ARG A 78 -11.07 4.53 2.20
CA ARG A 78 -12.38 5.19 2.12
C ARG A 78 -12.91 5.46 3.52
N GLY A 79 -13.90 6.35 3.58
CA GLY A 79 -14.68 6.60 4.78
C GLY A 79 -13.82 7.03 5.96
N LYS A 80 -14.12 6.46 7.12
CA LYS A 80 -13.45 6.84 8.36
C LYS A 80 -11.95 6.61 8.32
N GLN A 81 -11.52 5.53 7.67
CA GLN A 81 -10.10 5.22 7.58
C GLN A 81 -9.35 6.30 6.78
N LEU A 82 -9.94 6.75 5.69
CA LEU A 82 -9.35 7.82 4.90
C LEU A 82 -9.29 9.12 5.68
N LEU A 83 -10.38 9.48 6.35
CA LEU A 83 -10.41 10.70 7.14
C LEU A 83 -9.38 10.66 8.26
N ALA A 84 -9.24 9.53 8.93
CA ALA A 84 -8.28 9.37 10.01
C ALA A 84 -6.85 9.50 9.48
N TYR A 85 -6.56 8.86 8.35
CA TYR A 85 -5.23 8.96 7.73
C TYR A 85 -4.91 10.40 7.36
N ARG A 86 -5.83 11.09 6.70
CA ARG A 86 -5.60 12.48 6.29
C ARG A 86 -5.40 13.39 7.49
N ARG A 87 -6.13 13.14 8.59
CA ARG A 87 -5.96 13.92 9.80
C ARG A 87 -4.57 13.71 10.39
N ARG A 88 -4.09 12.47 10.43
CA ARG A 88 -2.75 12.20 10.92
C ARG A 88 -1.69 12.87 10.06
N ARG A 89 -1.86 12.86 8.75
CA ARG A 89 -0.92 13.51 7.83
C ARG A 89 -0.88 15.02 8.05
N ARG A 90 -2.03 15.67 8.20
CA ARG A 90 -2.07 17.10 8.47
C ARG A 90 -1.39 17.43 9.80
N ARG A 91 -1.62 16.60 10.81
CA ARG A 91 -1.01 16.81 12.13
C ARG A 91 0.51 16.75 12.05
N ARG A 92 1.04 15.81 11.30
CA ARG A 92 2.49 15.69 11.10
C ARG A 92 3.05 16.88 10.34
N THR A 93 2.34 17.34 9.31
CA THR A 93 2.76 18.47 8.49
C THR A 93 2.81 19.77 9.30
N ASN A 94 1.84 19.96 10.18
CA ASN A 94 1.73 21.19 10.97
C ASN A 94 2.57 21.17 12.24
N ARG A 95 3.16 20.07 12.55
CA ARG A 95 3.93 19.92 13.76
C ARG A 95 5.32 20.49 13.58
N ARG A 96 5.71 21.40 14.46
CA ARG A 96 7.02 22.03 14.41
C ARG A 96 7.72 21.86 15.74
#